data_79cfd571e6e541815936c269bdd84d34
#
_entry.id   79cfd571e6e541815936c269bdd84d34
#
_cell.length_a   1.000
_cell.length_b   1.000
_cell.length_c   1.000
_cell.angle_alpha   90.00
_cell.angle_beta   90.00
_cell.angle_gamma   90.00
#
_symmetry.space_group_name_H-M   'P 1'
#
loop_
_entity.id
_entity.type
_entity.pdbx_description
1 polymer ?
#
loop_
_entity_poly.entity_id
_entity_poly.type
_entity_poly.pdbx_seq_one_letter_code
_entity_poly.pdbx_strand_id
1 'polypeptide(L)'
;MIHLLDVNVLIALADANHMHSEDALHHFENTAVRDGWATCPLVENGFLRIFGNPRYPNGPGSPEKARRILRSLLAAPGYRFWPDDHSLAKGSIAPSLPPAPQLTDCYLLALAVAKGSRLATFNRNINTASVKGGEAALLILGRLD
;
A
#
# COMPACT_ATOMS: atom_id res chain seq x y z
N MET A 1 -3.19 -15.44 -2.85
CA MET A 1 -3.79 -14.41 -1.97
C MET A 1 -3.52 -13.02 -2.53
N ILE A 2 -4.54 -12.21 -2.65
CA ILE A 2 -4.40 -10.84 -3.12
C ILE A 2 -3.68 -10.00 -2.07
N HIS A 3 -2.77 -9.12 -2.50
CA HIS A 3 -2.09 -8.19 -1.61
C HIS A 3 -2.53 -6.77 -1.90
N LEU A 4 -2.94 -6.04 -0.84
CA LEU A 4 -3.12 -4.59 -0.90
C LEU A 4 -1.74 -3.96 -0.83
N LEU A 5 -1.39 -3.14 -1.82
CA LEU A 5 -0.08 -2.49 -1.84
C LEU A 5 -0.15 -1.14 -1.12
N ASP A 6 0.72 -0.97 -0.12
CA ASP A 6 0.86 0.30 0.57
C ASP A 6 1.47 1.36 -0.37
N VAL A 7 1.29 2.63 -0.02
CA VAL A 7 1.82 3.76 -0.80
C VAL A 7 3.31 3.61 -1.06
N ASN A 8 4.09 3.20 -0.05
CA ASN A 8 5.55 3.04 -0.20
C ASN A 8 5.91 1.97 -1.25
N VAL A 9 5.10 0.94 -1.40
CA VAL A 9 5.32 -0.09 -2.43
C VAL A 9 5.02 0.47 -3.82
N LEU A 10 3.92 1.20 -3.97
CA LEU A 10 3.57 1.83 -5.24
C LEU A 10 4.65 2.83 -5.69
N ILE A 11 5.15 3.64 -4.76
CA ILE A 11 6.22 4.60 -5.07
C ILE A 11 7.50 3.86 -5.48
N ALA A 12 7.87 2.80 -4.75
CA ALA A 12 9.07 2.03 -5.10
C ALA A 12 8.96 1.36 -6.47
N LEU A 13 7.76 0.99 -6.91
CA LEU A 13 7.53 0.48 -8.26
C LEU A 13 7.67 1.57 -9.32
N ALA A 14 7.25 2.80 -9.00
CA ALA A 14 7.25 3.91 -9.94
C ALA A 14 8.62 4.63 -10.02
N ASP A 15 9.41 4.57 -8.97
CA ASP A 15 10.69 5.29 -8.84
C ASP A 15 11.86 4.32 -8.88
N ALA A 16 12.52 4.23 -10.04
CA ALA A 16 13.64 3.32 -10.24
C ALA A 16 14.85 3.63 -9.34
N ASN A 17 14.92 4.84 -8.78
CA ASN A 17 15.98 5.24 -7.86
C ASN A 17 15.62 5.03 -6.38
N HIS A 18 14.42 4.53 -6.10
CA HIS A 18 14.00 4.27 -4.74
C HIS A 18 14.84 3.14 -4.12
N MET A 19 15.16 3.28 -2.83
CA MET A 19 15.98 2.29 -2.12
C MET A 19 15.36 0.88 -2.12
N HIS A 20 14.03 0.79 -2.20
CA HIS A 20 13.31 -0.49 -2.23
C HIS A 20 12.81 -0.88 -3.61
N SER A 21 13.29 -0.23 -4.68
CA SER A 21 12.82 -0.49 -6.04
C SER A 21 12.97 -1.95 -6.46
N GLU A 22 14.13 -2.54 -6.21
CA GLU A 22 14.38 -3.94 -6.58
C GLU A 22 13.47 -4.91 -5.84
N ASP A 23 13.30 -4.72 -4.53
CA ASP A 23 12.44 -5.59 -3.74
C ASP A 23 10.98 -5.45 -4.12
N ALA A 24 10.54 -4.22 -4.43
CA ALA A 24 9.17 -3.98 -4.91
C ALA A 24 8.92 -4.66 -6.24
N LEU A 25 9.84 -4.52 -7.19
CA LEU A 25 9.72 -5.16 -8.50
C LEU A 25 9.73 -6.68 -8.39
N HIS A 26 10.61 -7.24 -7.55
CA HIS A 26 10.68 -8.67 -7.33
C HIS A 26 9.34 -9.21 -6.81
N HIS A 27 8.76 -8.58 -5.80
CA HIS A 27 7.45 -8.97 -5.27
C HIS A 27 6.37 -8.84 -6.33
N PHE A 28 6.38 -7.73 -7.07
CA PHE A 28 5.35 -7.45 -8.07
C PHE A 28 5.37 -8.48 -9.19
N GLU A 29 6.53 -8.72 -9.77
CA GLU A 29 6.68 -9.63 -10.92
C GLU A 29 6.48 -11.10 -10.55
N ASN A 30 6.90 -11.50 -9.35
CA ASN A 30 6.89 -12.91 -8.96
C ASN A 30 5.66 -13.31 -8.14
N THR A 31 4.94 -12.36 -7.58
CA THR A 31 3.81 -12.66 -6.69
C THR A 31 2.55 -11.89 -7.07
N ALA A 32 2.62 -10.55 -7.10
CA ALA A 32 1.43 -9.73 -7.23
C ALA A 32 0.69 -9.94 -8.55
N VAL A 33 1.40 -9.91 -9.68
CA VAL A 33 0.76 -10.07 -10.99
C VAL A 33 0.15 -11.45 -11.19
N ARG A 34 0.66 -12.45 -10.50
CA ARG A 34 0.16 -13.82 -10.57
C ARG A 34 -1.01 -14.06 -9.62
N ASP A 35 -0.86 -13.65 -8.36
CA ASP A 35 -1.82 -13.96 -7.30
C ASP A 35 -2.93 -12.90 -7.17
N GLY A 36 -2.69 -11.73 -7.70
CA GLY A 36 -3.58 -10.57 -7.57
C GLY A 36 -3.02 -9.52 -6.62
N TRP A 37 -3.35 -8.28 -6.91
CA TRP A 37 -2.95 -7.14 -6.09
C TRP A 37 -4.01 -6.06 -6.18
N ALA A 38 -4.05 -5.20 -5.18
CA ALA A 38 -5.11 -4.21 -5.05
C ALA A 38 -4.57 -2.85 -4.66
N THR A 39 -5.30 -1.82 -5.04
CA THR A 39 -5.22 -0.48 -4.47
C THR A 39 -6.58 -0.09 -3.94
N CYS A 40 -6.62 0.94 -3.09
CA CYS A 40 -7.84 1.60 -2.66
C CYS A 40 -7.68 3.11 -2.83
N PRO A 41 -8.77 3.90 -2.77
CA PRO A 41 -8.66 5.36 -2.95
C PRO A 41 -7.65 6.02 -2.02
N LEU A 42 -7.53 5.55 -0.77
CA LEU A 42 -6.60 6.13 0.18
C LEU A 42 -5.14 5.97 -0.26
N VAL A 43 -4.74 4.77 -0.72
CA VAL A 43 -3.36 4.56 -1.20
C VAL A 43 -3.11 5.29 -2.52
N GLU A 44 -4.11 5.36 -3.40
CA GLU A 44 -3.98 6.10 -4.66
C GLU A 44 -3.80 7.59 -4.40
N ASN A 45 -4.60 8.15 -3.50
CA ASN A 45 -4.43 9.54 -3.09
C ASN A 45 -3.04 9.78 -2.48
N GLY A 46 -2.58 8.89 -1.61
CA GLY A 46 -1.25 8.99 -1.02
C GLY A 46 -0.14 8.95 -2.07
N PHE A 47 -0.24 8.07 -3.05
CA PHE A 47 0.72 8.00 -4.16
C PHE A 47 0.76 9.31 -4.94
N LEU A 48 -0.39 9.83 -5.34
CA LEU A 48 -0.47 11.06 -6.13
C LEU A 48 0.06 12.26 -5.34
N ARG A 49 -0.25 12.34 -4.04
CA ARG A 49 0.16 13.44 -3.18
C ARG A 49 1.66 13.43 -2.91
N ILE A 50 2.24 12.27 -2.64
CA ILE A 50 3.66 12.16 -2.28
C ILE A 50 4.53 12.14 -3.53
N PHE A 51 4.29 11.21 -4.44
CA PHE A 51 5.11 11.06 -5.64
C PHE A 51 4.89 12.21 -6.62
N GLY A 52 3.67 12.73 -6.67
CA GLY A 52 3.32 13.88 -7.51
C GLY A 52 3.71 15.24 -6.93
N ASN A 53 4.24 15.29 -5.71
CA ASN A 53 4.71 16.54 -5.13
C ASN A 53 5.93 17.04 -5.93
N PRO A 54 5.95 18.33 -6.36
CA PRO A 54 7.10 18.85 -7.11
C PRO A 54 8.43 18.74 -6.36
N ARG A 55 8.39 18.62 -5.03
CA ARG A 55 9.59 18.47 -4.18
C ARG A 55 10.11 17.02 -4.13
N TYR A 56 9.36 16.05 -4.66
CA TYR A 56 9.84 14.67 -4.66
C TYR A 56 11.09 14.58 -5.55
N PRO A 57 12.23 14.07 -5.03
CA PRO A 57 13.49 14.08 -5.77
C PRO A 57 13.39 13.26 -7.06
N ASN A 58 13.66 13.92 -8.18
CA ASN A 58 13.60 13.29 -9.52
C ASN A 58 12.24 12.66 -9.84
N GLY A 59 11.19 13.22 -9.25
CA GLY A 59 9.83 12.75 -9.48
C GLY A 59 9.22 13.33 -10.75
N PRO A 60 7.95 12.99 -11.02
CA PRO A 60 7.26 13.46 -12.23
C PRO A 60 6.94 14.94 -12.24
N GLY A 61 6.95 15.60 -11.08
CA GLY A 61 6.80 17.04 -10.96
C GLY A 61 5.37 17.53 -10.71
N SER A 62 4.36 16.69 -10.87
CA SER A 62 2.97 17.06 -10.60
C SER A 62 2.11 15.84 -10.33
N PRO A 63 0.98 16.01 -9.62
CA PRO A 63 0.01 14.92 -9.46
C PRO A 63 -0.54 14.41 -10.79
N GLU A 64 -0.73 15.29 -11.78
CA GLU A 64 -1.24 14.88 -13.09
C GLU A 64 -0.29 13.90 -13.79
N LYS A 65 1.01 14.18 -13.73
CA LYS A 65 2.01 13.27 -14.31
C LYS A 65 2.14 11.98 -13.51
N ALA A 66 2.05 12.07 -12.17
CA ALA A 66 2.03 10.88 -11.32
C ALA A 66 0.80 10.01 -11.62
N ARG A 67 -0.35 10.61 -11.93
CA ARG A 67 -1.55 9.87 -12.30
C ARG A 67 -1.35 9.03 -13.55
N ARG A 68 -0.64 9.55 -14.55
CA ARG A 68 -0.32 8.78 -15.76
C ARG A 68 0.52 7.56 -15.44
N ILE A 69 1.50 7.72 -14.55
CA ILE A 69 2.34 6.61 -14.11
C ILE A 69 1.50 5.57 -13.36
N LEU A 70 0.64 6.03 -12.46
CA LEU A 70 -0.26 5.15 -11.73
C LEU A 70 -1.14 4.34 -12.68
N ARG A 71 -1.77 4.99 -13.67
CA ARG A 71 -2.59 4.29 -14.66
C ARG A 71 -1.82 3.19 -15.38
N SER A 72 -0.55 3.43 -15.68
CA SER A 72 0.29 2.42 -16.32
C SER A 72 0.51 1.22 -15.39
N LEU A 73 0.73 1.47 -14.09
CA LEU A 73 0.84 0.38 -13.11
C LEU A 73 -0.46 -0.42 -13.02
N LEU A 74 -1.61 0.27 -12.98
CA LEU A 74 -2.91 -0.38 -12.83
C LEU A 74 -3.28 -1.25 -14.03
N ALA A 75 -2.62 -1.08 -15.17
CA ALA A 75 -2.83 -1.91 -16.35
C ALA A 75 -2.15 -3.28 -16.24
N ALA A 76 -1.30 -3.50 -15.24
CA ALA A 76 -0.63 -4.79 -15.05
C ALA A 76 -1.62 -5.88 -14.64
N PRO A 77 -1.31 -7.17 -14.97
CA PRO A 77 -2.20 -8.27 -14.64
C PRO A 77 -2.48 -8.40 -13.14
N GLY A 78 -3.66 -8.90 -12.81
CA GLY A 78 -4.02 -9.22 -11.43
C GLY A 78 -4.57 -8.05 -10.61
N TYR A 79 -4.66 -6.88 -11.18
CA TYR A 79 -5.13 -5.69 -10.48
C TYR A 79 -6.61 -5.78 -10.05
N ARG A 80 -6.89 -5.34 -8.82
CA ARG A 80 -8.22 -5.17 -8.26
C ARG A 80 -8.34 -3.79 -7.62
N PHE A 81 -9.44 -3.09 -7.88
CA PHE A 81 -9.77 -1.86 -7.15
C PHE A 81 -10.64 -2.21 -5.95
N TRP A 82 -10.24 -1.77 -4.75
CA TRP A 82 -11.04 -1.93 -3.55
C TRP A 82 -11.55 -0.58 -3.08
N PRO A 83 -12.87 -0.40 -2.90
CA PRO A 83 -13.39 0.84 -2.31
C PRO A 83 -12.98 0.95 -0.85
N ASP A 84 -12.90 2.21 -0.34
CA ASP A 84 -12.70 2.47 1.08
C ASP A 84 -14.07 2.41 1.77
N ASP A 85 -14.58 1.21 1.96
CA ASP A 85 -15.94 0.96 2.44
C ASP A 85 -16.01 0.47 3.89
N HIS A 86 -14.92 0.58 4.63
CA HIS A 86 -14.85 0.24 6.05
C HIS A 86 -14.58 1.49 6.89
N SER A 87 -15.22 1.57 8.06
CA SER A 87 -15.15 2.76 8.92
C SER A 87 -14.37 2.48 10.19
N LEU A 88 -13.40 3.34 10.50
CA LEU A 88 -12.71 3.31 11.79
C LEU A 88 -13.56 3.93 12.92
N ALA A 89 -14.66 4.61 12.59
CA ALA A 89 -15.55 5.18 13.60
C ALA A 89 -16.25 4.07 14.41
N LYS A 90 -16.35 2.89 13.84
CA LYS A 90 -16.92 1.70 14.51
C LYS A 90 -15.77 0.76 14.89
N GLY A 91 -15.82 0.16 16.05
CA GLY A 91 -14.78 -0.72 16.54
C GLY A 91 -14.74 -2.12 15.90
N SER A 92 -15.46 -2.35 14.80
CA SER A 92 -15.59 -3.68 14.22
C SER A 92 -14.31 -4.19 13.54
N ILE A 93 -13.59 -3.33 12.84
CA ILE A 93 -12.35 -3.72 12.15
C ILE A 93 -11.11 -3.39 12.96
N ALA A 94 -11.18 -2.40 13.83
CA ALA A 94 -10.09 -2.00 14.72
C ALA A 94 -10.67 -1.66 16.09
N PRO A 95 -10.71 -2.65 17.00
CA PRO A 95 -11.29 -2.44 18.34
C PRO A 95 -10.63 -1.34 19.16
N SER A 96 -9.34 -1.09 18.93
CA SER A 96 -8.62 0.03 19.52
C SER A 96 -7.86 0.75 18.42
N LEU A 97 -7.62 2.04 18.61
CA LEU A 97 -6.89 2.83 17.61
C LEU A 97 -5.47 3.14 18.10
N PRO A 98 -4.50 3.15 17.19
CA PRO A 98 -3.14 3.53 17.51
C PRO A 98 -3.02 5.06 17.63
N PRO A 99 -1.84 5.58 18.04
CA PRO A 99 -1.58 7.01 17.96
C PRO A 99 -1.77 7.56 16.54
N ALA A 100 -2.14 8.83 16.46
CA ALA A 100 -2.53 9.48 15.21
C ALA A 100 -1.58 9.26 14.02
N PRO A 101 -0.23 9.30 14.18
CA PRO A 101 0.67 9.08 13.05
C PRO A 101 0.58 7.69 12.42
N GLN A 102 0.01 6.72 13.14
CA GLN A 102 -0.10 5.33 12.68
C GLN A 102 -1.51 4.98 12.17
N LEU A 103 -2.40 5.96 12.11
CA LEU A 103 -3.81 5.71 11.84
C LEU A 103 -4.06 5.19 10.42
N THR A 104 -3.38 5.76 9.42
CA THR A 104 -3.52 5.31 8.03
C THR A 104 -3.08 3.86 7.87
N ASP A 105 -1.96 3.49 8.48
CA ASP A 105 -1.47 2.09 8.44
C ASP A 105 -2.45 1.14 9.10
N CYS A 106 -3.04 1.56 10.22
CA CYS A 106 -4.07 0.80 10.90
C CYS A 106 -5.28 0.56 10.00
N TYR A 107 -5.75 1.60 9.32
CA TYR A 107 -6.88 1.48 8.39
C TYR A 107 -6.57 0.49 7.26
N LEU A 108 -5.41 0.65 6.62
CA LEU A 108 -5.03 -0.22 5.50
C LEU A 108 -4.89 -1.68 5.93
N LEU A 109 -4.32 -1.93 7.10
CA LEU A 109 -4.23 -3.27 7.65
C LEU A 109 -5.61 -3.85 7.93
N ALA A 110 -6.49 -3.05 8.51
CA ALA A 110 -7.87 -3.46 8.79
C ALA A 110 -8.64 -3.76 7.49
N LEU A 111 -8.46 -2.94 6.46
CA LEU A 111 -9.08 -3.18 5.16
C LEU A 111 -8.58 -4.51 4.57
N ALA A 112 -7.29 -4.77 4.64
CA ALA A 112 -6.72 -6.03 4.15
C ALA A 112 -7.32 -7.24 4.88
N VAL A 113 -7.45 -7.17 6.21
CA VAL A 113 -8.09 -8.23 7.00
C VAL A 113 -9.54 -8.42 6.55
N ALA A 114 -10.29 -7.33 6.40
CA ALA A 114 -11.70 -7.40 6.00
C ALA A 114 -11.88 -8.02 4.62
N LYS A 115 -10.90 -7.88 3.73
CA LYS A 115 -10.92 -8.48 2.39
C LYS A 115 -10.30 -9.88 2.35
N GLY A 116 -9.96 -10.46 3.50
CA GLY A 116 -9.33 -11.77 3.56
C GLY A 116 -7.95 -11.82 2.90
N SER A 117 -7.19 -10.74 3.03
CA SER A 117 -5.99 -10.49 2.26
C SER A 117 -4.85 -10.02 3.15
N ARG A 118 -3.75 -9.56 2.56
CA ARG A 118 -2.61 -9.01 3.28
C ARG A 118 -2.27 -7.62 2.81
N LEU A 119 -1.75 -6.81 3.73
CA LEU A 119 -1.13 -5.52 3.40
C LEU A 119 0.37 -5.74 3.13
N ALA A 120 0.80 -5.46 1.91
CA ALA A 120 2.23 -5.51 1.55
C ALA A 120 2.82 -4.11 1.72
N THR A 121 3.88 -4.02 2.53
CA THR A 121 4.47 -2.73 2.90
C THR A 121 5.97 -2.89 3.19
N PHE A 122 6.70 -1.79 3.10
CA PHE A 122 8.08 -1.72 3.58
C PHE A 122 8.19 -1.20 5.01
N ASN A 123 7.07 -0.72 5.60
CA ASN A 123 7.08 -0.18 6.95
C ASN A 123 7.11 -1.30 7.99
N ARG A 124 8.23 -1.42 8.71
CA ARG A 124 8.42 -2.46 9.73
C ARG A 124 7.84 -2.09 11.09
N ASN A 125 7.31 -0.88 11.24
CA ASN A 125 6.85 -0.35 12.53
C ASN A 125 5.34 -0.27 12.67
N ILE A 126 4.60 -0.99 11.82
CA ILE A 126 3.14 -1.01 11.91
C ILE A 126 2.72 -1.80 13.16
N ASN A 127 1.91 -1.18 14.01
CA ASN A 127 1.36 -1.83 15.19
C ASN A 127 0.16 -2.69 14.80
N THR A 128 0.35 -4.01 14.80
CA THR A 128 -0.70 -4.96 14.41
C THR A 128 -1.72 -5.19 15.52
N ALA A 129 -1.45 -4.78 16.75
CA ALA A 129 -2.32 -5.03 17.90
C ALA A 129 -3.67 -4.30 17.81
N SER A 130 -3.72 -3.20 17.08
CA SER A 130 -4.95 -2.42 16.89
C SER A 130 -5.99 -3.13 16.02
N VAL A 131 -5.57 -4.13 15.24
CA VAL A 131 -6.44 -4.80 14.26
C VAL A 131 -6.52 -6.28 14.59
N LYS A 132 -7.73 -6.79 14.78
CA LYS A 132 -7.93 -8.21 15.00
C LYS A 132 -7.52 -8.97 13.71
N GLY A 133 -6.61 -9.95 13.84
CA GLY A 133 -6.05 -10.66 12.69
C GLY A 133 -4.96 -9.91 11.96
N GLY A 134 -4.56 -8.74 12.45
CA GLY A 134 -3.58 -7.88 11.77
C GLY A 134 -2.20 -8.49 11.64
N GLU A 135 -1.75 -9.25 12.64
CA GLU A 135 -0.42 -9.87 12.58
C GLU A 135 -0.29 -10.82 11.38
N ALA A 136 -1.29 -11.65 11.16
CA ALA A 136 -1.29 -12.59 10.02
C ALA A 136 -1.48 -11.89 8.68
N ALA A 137 -2.08 -10.69 8.68
CA ALA A 137 -2.37 -9.94 7.46
C ALA A 137 -1.26 -8.98 7.05
N LEU A 138 -0.22 -8.81 7.88
CA LEU A 138 0.88 -7.90 7.56
C LEU A 138 1.98 -8.67 6.81
N LEU A 139 2.35 -8.18 5.63
CA LEU A 139 3.47 -8.70 4.85
C LEU A 139 4.52 -7.62 4.68
N ILE A 140 5.62 -7.75 5.40
CA ILE A 140 6.75 -6.82 5.26
C ILE A 140 7.61 -7.26 4.09
N LEU A 141 7.75 -6.38 3.09
CA LEU A 141 8.63 -6.62 1.96
C LEU A 141 10.05 -6.16 2.30
N GLY A 142 11.02 -6.60 1.49
CA GLY A 142 12.41 -6.21 1.64
C GLY A 142 13.20 -7.15 2.50
N ARG A 143 14.53 -6.94 2.46
CA ARG A 143 15.47 -7.79 3.18
C ARG A 143 15.66 -7.31 4.61
N LEU A 144 15.86 -8.26 5.49
CA LEU A 144 16.26 -8.01 6.87
C LEU A 144 17.80 -7.90 6.90
N ASP A 145 18.29 -6.69 6.95
CA ASP A 145 19.73 -6.45 7.13
C ASP A 145 20.02 -5.90 8.51
#